data_628e0ec5c9b455dc8f06136d662695b1
#
_entry.id   628e0ec5c9b455dc8f06136d662695b1
#
_cell.length_a   1.000
_cell.length_b   1.000
_cell.length_c   1.000
_cell.angle_alpha   90.00
_cell.angle_beta   90.00
_cell.angle_gamma   90.00
#
_symmetry.space_group_name_H-M   'P 1'
#
loop_
_entity.id
_entity.type
_entity.pdbx_description
1 polymer ?
#
loop_
_entity_poly.entity_id
_entity_poly.type
_entity_poly.pdbx_seq_one_letter_code
_entity_poly.pdbx_strand_id
1 'polypeptide(L)'
;MKSYLSLIPISAKVRKRQNRMMILCIIISVLLVTTIFSAADMIIRGETVTMQAKHGNWHIQVNNISDEIAEEISNRPDVTAVGWSAVFNEDADQPYTIGERKATLYGTDETYLAQLADGMEEGAFPQSDQEVVLSSNAKLALDVQLGDSVTVQTPAGNVDLTISGFGSDDQEYYEGQTYLVAVYMTKDAFVSLMNENGVSDYAPACYVQFQSAAKAADAIAEIQTQYN
;
A
#
# COMPACT_ATOMS: atom_id res chain seq x y z
N MET A 1 -11.19 -73.42 10.22
CA MET A 1 -12.02 -72.24 10.51
C MET A 1 -11.73 -71.17 9.45
N LYS A 2 -12.69 -70.83 8.62
CA LYS A 2 -12.49 -69.74 7.62
C LYS A 2 -12.45 -68.41 8.38
N SER A 3 -11.31 -67.71 8.28
CA SER A 3 -11.07 -66.41 8.95
C SER A 3 -12.15 -65.41 8.57
N TYR A 4 -12.62 -64.61 9.51
CA TYR A 4 -13.56 -63.47 9.32
C TYR A 4 -13.10 -62.53 8.22
N LEU A 5 -11.79 -62.43 7.99
CA LEU A 5 -11.18 -61.61 6.90
C LEU A 5 -11.55 -62.10 5.50
N SER A 6 -11.94 -63.38 5.33
CA SER A 6 -12.38 -63.88 3.99
C SER A 6 -13.82 -63.44 3.61
N LEU A 7 -14.59 -62.90 4.57
CA LEU A 7 -15.93 -62.36 4.33
C LEU A 7 -15.91 -60.97 3.71
N ILE A 8 -14.82 -60.19 3.88
CA ILE A 8 -14.69 -58.83 3.37
C ILE A 8 -14.72 -58.81 1.81
N PRO A 9 -13.91 -59.60 1.08
CA PRO A 9 -13.93 -59.59 -0.38
C PRO A 9 -15.22 -60.15 -0.94
N ILE A 10 -15.88 -61.13 -0.25
CA ILE A 10 -17.17 -61.70 -0.68
C ILE A 10 -18.28 -60.63 -0.52
N SER A 11 -18.35 -59.96 0.60
CA SER A 11 -19.32 -58.87 0.83
C SER A 11 -19.11 -57.71 -0.18
N ALA A 12 -17.85 -57.32 -0.43
CA ALA A 12 -17.51 -56.29 -1.39
C ALA A 12 -17.95 -56.65 -2.83
N LYS A 13 -17.87 -57.93 -3.22
CA LYS A 13 -18.28 -58.41 -4.54
C LYS A 13 -19.79 -58.42 -4.71
N VAL A 14 -20.55 -58.82 -3.65
CA VAL A 14 -22.03 -58.87 -3.67
C VAL A 14 -22.61 -57.46 -3.67
N ARG A 15 -22.02 -56.53 -2.95
CA ARG A 15 -22.49 -55.12 -2.82
C ARG A 15 -21.73 -54.15 -3.74
N LYS A 16 -21.17 -54.61 -4.83
CA LYS A 16 -20.29 -53.82 -5.72
C LYS A 16 -20.91 -52.48 -6.17
N ARG A 17 -22.20 -52.47 -6.49
CA ARG A 17 -22.92 -51.24 -6.91
C ARG A 17 -23.04 -50.25 -5.73
N GLN A 18 -23.37 -50.73 -4.55
CA GLN A 18 -23.51 -49.91 -3.34
C GLN A 18 -22.18 -49.35 -2.90
N ASN A 19 -21.10 -50.15 -2.93
CA ASN A 19 -19.75 -49.69 -2.59
C ASN A 19 -19.24 -48.63 -3.58
N ARG A 20 -19.51 -48.78 -4.88
CA ARG A 20 -19.15 -47.77 -5.88
C ARG A 20 -19.88 -46.45 -5.63
N MET A 21 -21.18 -46.47 -5.29
CA MET A 21 -21.94 -45.28 -4.96
C MET A 21 -21.39 -44.61 -3.71
N MET A 22 -21.04 -45.37 -2.67
CA MET A 22 -20.46 -44.84 -1.45
C MET A 22 -19.10 -44.16 -1.71
N ILE A 23 -18.20 -44.78 -2.45
CA ILE A 23 -16.93 -44.23 -2.87
C ILE A 23 -17.13 -42.92 -3.67
N LEU A 24 -18.07 -42.91 -4.60
CA LEU A 24 -18.38 -41.72 -5.40
C LEU A 24 -18.89 -40.56 -4.51
N CYS A 25 -19.77 -40.87 -3.56
CA CYS A 25 -20.23 -39.87 -2.59
C CYS A 25 -19.09 -39.29 -1.76
N ILE A 26 -18.15 -40.12 -1.30
CA ILE A 26 -16.98 -39.68 -0.55
C ILE A 26 -16.10 -38.77 -1.43
N ILE A 27 -15.81 -39.17 -2.65
CA ILE A 27 -15.02 -38.38 -3.60
C ILE A 27 -15.68 -37.02 -3.85
N ILE A 28 -16.97 -36.97 -4.11
CA ILE A 28 -17.71 -35.72 -4.35
C ILE A 28 -17.66 -34.85 -3.10
N SER A 29 -17.87 -35.42 -1.91
CA SER A 29 -17.84 -34.67 -0.65
C SER A 29 -16.47 -34.05 -0.39
N VAL A 30 -15.39 -34.82 -0.58
CA VAL A 30 -14.02 -34.32 -0.41
C VAL A 30 -13.71 -33.23 -1.46
N LEU A 31 -14.09 -33.46 -2.70
CA LEU A 31 -13.89 -32.49 -3.78
C LEU A 31 -14.63 -31.17 -3.50
N LEU A 32 -15.87 -31.25 -3.02
CA LEU A 32 -16.68 -30.08 -2.70
C LEU A 32 -16.05 -29.29 -1.53
N VAL A 33 -15.64 -29.99 -0.48
CA VAL A 33 -14.99 -29.35 0.69
C VAL A 33 -13.67 -28.68 0.26
N THR A 34 -12.82 -29.36 -0.49
CA THR A 34 -11.55 -28.78 -0.96
C THR A 34 -11.77 -27.60 -1.87
N THR A 35 -12.77 -27.64 -2.75
CA THR A 35 -13.10 -26.52 -3.64
C THR A 35 -13.56 -25.30 -2.85
N ILE A 36 -14.41 -25.47 -1.83
CA ILE A 36 -14.86 -24.36 -0.98
C ILE A 36 -13.69 -23.70 -0.26
N PHE A 37 -12.82 -24.49 0.37
CA PHE A 37 -11.65 -23.93 1.08
C PHE A 37 -10.66 -23.26 0.13
N SER A 38 -10.41 -23.83 -1.05
CA SER A 38 -9.55 -23.21 -2.07
C SER A 38 -10.13 -21.91 -2.60
N ALA A 39 -11.44 -21.84 -2.81
CA ALA A 39 -12.10 -20.62 -3.25
C ALA A 39 -12.04 -19.52 -2.17
N ALA A 40 -12.26 -19.89 -0.90
CA ALA A 40 -12.14 -18.95 0.20
C ALA A 40 -10.70 -18.38 0.35
N ASP A 41 -9.69 -19.24 0.25
CA ASP A 41 -8.28 -18.82 0.29
C ASP A 41 -7.94 -17.88 -0.89
N MET A 42 -8.43 -18.18 -2.09
CA MET A 42 -8.24 -17.35 -3.27
C MET A 42 -8.86 -15.96 -3.10
N ILE A 43 -10.07 -15.86 -2.55
CA ILE A 43 -10.76 -14.59 -2.31
C ILE A 43 -9.96 -13.77 -1.30
N ILE A 44 -9.57 -14.35 -0.15
CA ILE A 44 -8.82 -13.64 0.89
C ILE A 44 -7.48 -13.13 0.35
N ARG A 45 -6.74 -13.94 -0.42
CA ARG A 45 -5.48 -13.51 -1.03
C ARG A 45 -5.70 -12.42 -2.08
N GLY A 46 -6.75 -12.53 -2.89
CA GLY A 46 -7.09 -11.53 -3.89
C GLY A 46 -7.43 -10.18 -3.25
N GLU A 47 -8.22 -10.18 -2.18
CA GLU A 47 -8.52 -8.96 -1.43
C GLU A 47 -7.26 -8.36 -0.80
N THR A 48 -6.39 -9.17 -0.21
CA THR A 48 -5.12 -8.68 0.38
C THR A 48 -4.24 -8.01 -0.66
N VAL A 49 -4.06 -8.63 -1.83
CA VAL A 49 -3.27 -8.06 -2.93
C VAL A 49 -3.89 -6.74 -3.43
N THR A 50 -5.21 -6.71 -3.59
CA THR A 50 -5.92 -5.51 -4.04
C THR A 50 -5.81 -4.37 -3.01
N MET A 51 -5.90 -4.70 -1.71
CA MET A 51 -5.74 -3.70 -0.65
C MET A 51 -4.31 -3.17 -0.58
N GLN A 52 -3.32 -4.04 -0.72
CA GLN A 52 -1.91 -3.63 -0.78
C GLN A 52 -1.63 -2.74 -1.99
N ALA A 53 -2.19 -3.06 -3.15
CA ALA A 53 -2.03 -2.27 -4.36
C ALA A 53 -2.71 -0.89 -4.28
N LYS A 54 -3.77 -0.73 -3.46
CA LYS A 54 -4.50 0.54 -3.31
C LYS A 54 -4.01 1.42 -2.16
N HIS A 55 -3.55 0.80 -1.10
CA HIS A 55 -3.24 1.51 0.15
C HIS A 55 -1.79 1.36 0.58
N GLY A 56 -0.99 0.61 -0.18
CA GLY A 56 0.39 0.32 0.17
C GLY A 56 0.55 -0.92 1.08
N ASN A 57 1.80 -1.27 1.34
CA ASN A 57 2.20 -2.49 2.04
C ASN A 57 2.56 -2.23 3.52
N TRP A 58 1.71 -1.51 4.23
CA TRP A 58 1.86 -1.22 5.65
C TRP A 58 0.72 -1.84 6.47
N HIS A 59 0.92 -1.97 7.78
CA HIS A 59 -0.06 -2.58 8.68
C HIS A 59 -0.68 -1.59 9.66
N ILE A 60 0.08 -0.59 10.09
CA ILE A 60 -0.35 0.41 11.07
C ILE A 60 0.08 1.79 10.59
N GLN A 61 -0.82 2.75 10.71
CA GLN A 61 -0.54 4.18 10.57
C GLN A 61 -0.64 4.83 11.96
N VAL A 62 0.40 5.56 12.34
CA VAL A 62 0.45 6.30 13.59
C VAL A 62 0.58 7.79 13.27
N ASN A 63 -0.46 8.56 13.62
CA ASN A 63 -0.52 9.97 13.31
C ASN A 63 0.14 10.83 14.39
N ASN A 64 0.76 11.93 13.99
CA ASN A 64 1.29 12.97 14.87
C ASN A 64 2.30 12.47 15.91
N ILE A 65 3.11 11.49 15.57
CA ILE A 65 4.17 11.00 16.46
C ILE A 65 5.46 11.80 16.29
N SER A 66 6.24 11.89 17.38
CA SER A 66 7.58 12.47 17.32
C SER A 66 8.58 11.53 16.64
N ASP A 67 9.67 12.10 16.12
CA ASP A 67 10.75 11.32 15.52
C ASP A 67 11.35 10.29 16.49
N GLU A 68 11.39 10.61 17.82
CA GLU A 68 11.86 9.69 18.87
C GLU A 68 10.97 8.46 18.99
N ILE A 69 9.64 8.63 18.96
CA ILE A 69 8.69 7.51 19.00
C ILE A 69 8.78 6.68 17.71
N ALA A 70 8.94 7.33 16.56
CA ALA A 70 9.13 6.64 15.29
C ALA A 70 10.39 5.77 15.29
N GLU A 71 11.50 6.28 15.86
CA GLU A 71 12.74 5.53 16.03
C GLU A 71 12.57 4.35 17.00
N GLU A 72 11.86 4.55 18.13
CA GLU A 72 11.55 3.47 19.08
C GLU A 72 10.75 2.34 18.42
N ILE A 73 9.73 2.69 17.62
CA ILE A 73 8.94 1.72 16.87
C ILE A 73 9.82 0.99 15.84
N SER A 74 10.69 1.72 15.15
CA SER A 74 11.60 1.16 14.15
C SER A 74 12.58 0.13 14.74
N ASN A 75 12.98 0.31 15.98
CA ASN A 75 13.90 -0.59 16.68
C ASN A 75 13.22 -1.88 17.22
N ARG A 76 11.91 -2.04 17.05
CA ARG A 76 11.21 -3.28 17.45
C ARG A 76 11.62 -4.46 16.58
N PRO A 77 11.81 -5.65 17.17
CA PRO A 77 12.27 -6.83 16.42
C PRO A 77 11.20 -7.42 15.48
N ASP A 78 9.94 -7.05 15.65
CA ASP A 78 8.80 -7.51 14.85
C ASP A 78 8.45 -6.55 13.70
N VAL A 79 9.11 -5.38 13.63
CA VAL A 79 8.96 -4.38 12.57
C VAL A 79 9.94 -4.66 11.43
N THR A 80 9.50 -4.50 10.20
CA THR A 80 10.29 -4.71 8.98
C THR A 80 10.64 -3.41 8.27
N ALA A 81 9.74 -2.43 8.33
CA ALA A 81 9.97 -1.10 7.77
C ALA A 81 9.13 -0.06 8.52
N VAL A 82 9.66 1.13 8.61
CA VAL A 82 8.95 2.34 9.08
C VAL A 82 9.22 3.43 8.07
N GLY A 83 8.15 4.05 7.58
CA GLY A 83 8.22 5.17 6.65
C GLY A 83 7.43 6.36 7.17
N TRP A 84 7.91 7.55 6.85
CA TRP A 84 7.24 8.79 7.19
C TRP A 84 6.56 9.40 5.97
N SER A 85 5.33 9.88 6.15
CA SER A 85 4.66 10.70 5.12
C SER A 85 3.77 11.74 5.77
N ALA A 86 3.65 12.88 5.10
CA ALA A 86 2.67 13.91 5.41
C ALA A 86 2.00 14.35 4.13
N VAL A 87 0.72 14.66 4.19
CA VAL A 87 -0.07 15.12 3.04
C VAL A 87 -0.62 16.52 3.30
N PHE A 88 -0.62 17.32 2.25
CA PHE A 88 -1.26 18.61 2.24
C PHE A 88 -2.03 18.82 0.93
N ASN A 89 -3.18 19.50 1.03
CA ASN A 89 -4.08 19.80 -0.10
C ASN A 89 -4.66 18.55 -0.79
N GLU A 90 -5.00 17.53 -0.02
CA GLU A 90 -5.57 16.28 -0.53
C GLU A 90 -6.90 16.52 -1.27
N ASP A 91 -7.76 17.39 -0.73
CA ASP A 91 -9.05 17.77 -1.35
C ASP A 91 -8.90 18.82 -2.46
N ALA A 92 -7.69 19.29 -2.73
CA ALA A 92 -7.36 20.28 -3.75
C ALA A 92 -8.16 21.59 -3.71
N ASP A 93 -8.55 22.03 -2.53
CA ASP A 93 -9.25 23.31 -2.30
C ASP A 93 -8.31 24.49 -2.08
N GLN A 94 -7.03 24.22 -1.80
CA GLN A 94 -6.01 25.25 -1.69
C GLN A 94 -5.38 25.57 -3.07
N PRO A 95 -4.83 26.77 -3.26
CA PRO A 95 -4.32 27.26 -4.54
C PRO A 95 -2.90 26.76 -4.85
N TYR A 96 -2.66 25.46 -4.71
CA TYR A 96 -1.41 24.82 -5.10
C TYR A 96 -1.59 24.12 -6.44
N THR A 97 -0.77 24.48 -7.42
CA THR A 97 -0.88 23.92 -8.76
C THR A 97 0.49 23.56 -9.33
N ILE A 98 0.47 22.66 -10.31
CA ILE A 98 1.61 22.34 -11.16
C ILE A 98 1.13 22.41 -12.61
N GLY A 99 1.72 23.35 -13.38
CA GLY A 99 1.13 23.76 -14.63
C GLY A 99 -0.31 24.28 -14.43
N GLU A 100 -1.26 23.73 -15.20
CA GLU A 100 -2.69 24.06 -15.07
C GLU A 100 -3.46 23.09 -14.14
N ARG A 101 -2.75 22.15 -13.50
CA ARG A 101 -3.34 21.10 -12.67
C ARG A 101 -3.23 21.44 -11.20
N LYS A 102 -4.23 21.04 -10.43
CA LYS A 102 -4.15 21.10 -8.97
C LYS A 102 -3.18 20.07 -8.47
N ALA A 103 -2.41 20.43 -7.45
CA ALA A 103 -1.39 19.60 -6.84
C ALA A 103 -1.75 19.19 -5.42
N THR A 104 -1.61 17.90 -5.12
CA THR A 104 -1.52 17.38 -3.77
C THR A 104 -0.05 17.23 -3.41
N LEU A 105 0.38 17.77 -2.28
CA LEU A 105 1.77 17.78 -1.87
C LEU A 105 2.00 16.71 -0.79
N TYR A 106 3.00 15.87 -1.02
CA TYR A 106 3.44 14.83 -0.09
C TYR A 106 4.88 15.07 0.31
N GLY A 107 5.10 15.21 1.61
CA GLY A 107 6.43 15.02 2.18
C GLY A 107 6.60 13.55 2.50
N THR A 108 7.70 12.93 2.06
CA THR A 108 7.92 11.50 2.29
C THR A 108 9.38 11.20 2.58
N ASP A 109 9.64 10.01 3.10
CA ASP A 109 10.94 9.38 3.05
C ASP A 109 10.99 8.26 1.99
N GLU A 110 12.19 7.81 1.67
CA GLU A 110 12.42 6.78 0.67
C GLU A 110 11.74 5.46 1.05
N THR A 111 11.73 5.12 2.34
CA THR A 111 11.11 3.88 2.83
C THR A 111 9.61 3.88 2.59
N TYR A 112 8.95 5.00 2.86
CA TYR A 112 7.53 5.12 2.60
C TYR A 112 7.23 4.97 1.10
N LEU A 113 7.86 5.80 0.27
CA LEU A 113 7.51 5.85 -1.15
C LEU A 113 7.88 4.56 -1.90
N ALA A 114 9.06 3.98 -1.61
CA ALA A 114 9.56 2.82 -2.37
C ALA A 114 9.08 1.46 -1.84
N GLN A 115 8.72 1.35 -0.56
CA GLN A 115 8.44 0.07 0.07
C GLN A 115 7.03 -0.04 0.66
N LEU A 116 6.50 1.06 1.20
CA LEU A 116 5.24 1.05 1.96
C LEU A 116 4.06 1.60 1.17
N ALA A 117 4.28 2.57 0.27
CA ALA A 117 3.29 3.05 -0.68
C ALA A 117 3.26 2.16 -1.94
N ASP A 118 2.63 2.65 -2.99
CA ASP A 118 2.46 1.90 -4.26
C ASP A 118 3.76 1.74 -5.06
N GLY A 119 4.85 2.36 -4.58
CA GLY A 119 6.18 2.24 -5.15
C GLY A 119 6.49 3.23 -6.27
N MET A 120 7.64 3.00 -6.88
CA MET A 120 8.16 3.82 -7.98
C MET A 120 8.01 3.06 -9.29
N GLU A 121 7.48 3.72 -10.34
CA GLU A 121 7.42 3.16 -11.68
C GLU A 121 8.69 3.45 -12.47
N GLU A 122 9.25 4.65 -12.31
CA GLU A 122 10.41 5.08 -13.06
C GLU A 122 11.25 6.09 -12.27
N GLY A 123 12.57 6.09 -12.48
CA GLY A 123 13.48 7.02 -11.83
C GLY A 123 13.88 6.62 -10.43
N ALA A 124 14.12 7.60 -9.55
CA ALA A 124 14.57 7.41 -8.19
C ALA A 124 13.91 8.41 -7.22
N PHE A 125 13.93 8.07 -5.93
CA PHE A 125 13.52 8.96 -4.85
C PHE A 125 14.37 10.25 -4.87
N PRO A 126 13.78 11.45 -4.59
CA PRO A 126 14.51 12.72 -4.58
C PRO A 126 15.72 12.67 -3.64
N GLN A 127 16.86 13.11 -4.13
CA GLN A 127 18.11 13.18 -3.38
C GLN A 127 18.44 14.60 -2.90
N SER A 128 17.62 15.57 -3.30
CA SER A 128 17.75 16.97 -2.92
C SER A 128 16.38 17.65 -2.81
N ASP A 129 16.36 18.81 -2.15
CA ASP A 129 15.15 19.62 -2.01
C ASP A 129 14.65 20.26 -3.32
N GLN A 130 15.42 20.13 -4.40
CA GLN A 130 15.07 20.62 -5.73
C GLN A 130 14.57 19.51 -6.65
N GLU A 131 14.40 18.30 -6.13
CA GLU A 131 13.91 17.16 -6.88
C GLU A 131 12.55 16.69 -6.35
N VAL A 132 11.74 16.16 -7.27
CA VAL A 132 10.42 15.61 -6.94
C VAL A 132 10.14 14.34 -7.72
N VAL A 133 9.31 13.50 -7.12
CA VAL A 133 8.61 12.43 -7.82
C VAL A 133 7.18 12.89 -8.06
N LEU A 134 6.68 12.71 -9.26
CA LEU A 134 5.28 12.98 -9.61
C LEU A 134 4.50 11.66 -9.71
N SER A 135 3.19 11.73 -9.54
CA SER A 135 2.31 10.60 -9.90
C SER A 135 2.45 10.26 -11.39
N SER A 136 2.32 9.00 -11.75
CA SER A 136 2.56 8.54 -13.14
C SER A 136 1.61 9.18 -14.15
N ASN A 137 0.40 9.55 -13.75
CA ASN A 137 -0.55 10.28 -14.58
C ASN A 137 -0.03 11.66 -15.02
N ALA A 138 0.92 12.24 -14.28
CA ALA A 138 1.52 13.54 -14.62
C ALA A 138 2.26 13.53 -15.97
N LYS A 139 2.82 12.38 -16.38
CA LYS A 139 3.48 12.24 -17.70
C LYS A 139 2.57 12.69 -18.83
N LEU A 140 1.33 12.24 -18.82
CA LEU A 140 0.35 12.57 -19.85
C LEU A 140 -0.39 13.88 -19.55
N ALA A 141 -0.67 14.16 -18.28
CA ALA A 141 -1.43 15.34 -17.88
C ALA A 141 -0.66 16.65 -18.06
N LEU A 142 0.66 16.61 -17.97
CA LEU A 142 1.58 17.77 -18.06
C LEU A 142 2.52 17.69 -19.27
N ASP A 143 2.52 16.57 -20.01
CA ASP A 143 3.46 16.29 -21.12
C ASP A 143 4.94 16.43 -20.69
N VAL A 144 5.30 15.76 -19.58
CA VAL A 144 6.62 15.82 -18.96
C VAL A 144 7.29 14.45 -18.91
N GLN A 145 8.62 14.47 -18.80
CA GLN A 145 9.49 13.29 -18.74
C GLN A 145 10.48 13.40 -17.58
N LEU A 146 11.15 12.29 -17.30
CA LEU A 146 12.20 12.22 -16.30
C LEU A 146 13.31 13.24 -16.61
N GLY A 147 13.70 14.03 -15.62
CA GLY A 147 14.71 15.08 -15.74
C GLY A 147 14.19 16.44 -16.21
N ASP A 148 12.91 16.55 -16.60
CA ASP A 148 12.31 17.84 -16.91
C ASP A 148 12.14 18.70 -15.65
N SER A 149 12.09 20.03 -15.85
CA SER A 149 11.78 20.98 -14.79
C SER A 149 10.29 21.28 -14.79
N VAL A 150 9.69 21.27 -13.61
CA VAL A 150 8.29 21.65 -13.37
C VAL A 150 8.22 22.75 -12.34
N THR A 151 7.21 23.60 -12.45
CA THR A 151 6.98 24.69 -11.51
C THR A 151 5.76 24.39 -10.67
N VAL A 152 5.95 24.26 -9.35
CA VAL A 152 4.88 24.22 -8.37
C VAL A 152 4.54 25.67 -7.99
N GLN A 153 3.31 26.07 -8.22
CA GLN A 153 2.81 27.39 -7.86
C GLN A 153 2.20 27.30 -6.45
N THR A 154 2.62 28.22 -5.59
CA THR A 154 2.15 28.31 -4.20
C THR A 154 1.75 29.76 -3.87
N PRO A 155 1.01 30.01 -2.80
CA PRO A 155 0.72 31.37 -2.35
C PRO A 155 1.95 32.22 -2.03
N ALA A 156 3.04 31.61 -1.59
CA ALA A 156 4.30 32.31 -1.31
C ALA A 156 5.15 32.58 -2.57
N GLY A 157 4.86 31.92 -3.69
CA GLY A 157 5.59 32.06 -4.96
C GLY A 157 5.72 30.74 -5.70
N ASN A 158 6.49 30.80 -6.78
CA ASN A 158 6.75 29.65 -7.63
C ASN A 158 8.02 28.93 -7.18
N VAL A 159 7.98 27.61 -7.20
CA VAL A 159 9.13 26.74 -6.90
C VAL A 159 9.40 25.86 -8.09
N ASP A 160 10.60 26.00 -8.68
CA ASP A 160 11.04 25.17 -9.81
C ASP A 160 11.74 23.91 -9.28
N LEU A 161 11.27 22.75 -9.72
CA LEU A 161 11.71 21.44 -9.25
C LEU A 161 12.03 20.54 -10.46
N THR A 162 12.98 19.63 -10.29
CA THR A 162 13.37 18.66 -11.31
C THR A 162 12.70 17.32 -11.02
N ILE A 163 12.14 16.70 -12.05
CA ILE A 163 11.50 15.38 -11.93
C ILE A 163 12.59 14.31 -11.79
N SER A 164 12.73 13.72 -10.62
CA SER A 164 13.64 12.60 -10.34
C SER A 164 13.00 11.22 -10.58
N GLY A 165 11.67 11.16 -10.61
CA GLY A 165 10.95 9.91 -10.82
C GLY A 165 9.45 10.09 -10.97
N PHE A 166 8.80 8.96 -11.23
CA PHE A 166 7.34 8.84 -11.25
C PHE A 166 6.91 7.71 -10.32
N GLY A 167 5.99 8.04 -9.42
CA GLY A 167 5.37 7.07 -8.51
C GLY A 167 4.19 6.39 -9.16
N SER A 168 3.86 5.19 -8.69
CA SER A 168 2.65 4.48 -9.11
C SER A 168 1.41 5.30 -8.79
N ASP A 169 0.40 5.21 -9.65
CA ASP A 169 -0.90 5.85 -9.47
C ASP A 169 -1.98 4.88 -9.96
N ASP A 170 -3.02 4.70 -9.16
CA ASP A 170 -4.16 3.86 -9.51
C ASP A 170 -5.17 4.57 -10.43
N GLN A 171 -4.95 5.87 -10.71
CA GLN A 171 -5.82 6.66 -11.58
C GLN A 171 -5.33 6.61 -13.03
N GLU A 172 -6.06 5.87 -13.85
CA GLU A 172 -5.82 5.92 -15.31
C GLU A 172 -6.10 7.31 -15.87
N TYR A 173 -5.22 7.81 -16.73
CA TYR A 173 -5.41 9.08 -17.42
C TYR A 173 -6.45 8.95 -18.54
N TYR A 174 -7.49 9.78 -18.46
CA TYR A 174 -8.48 9.95 -19.53
C TYR A 174 -8.51 11.41 -19.98
N GLU A 175 -8.33 11.63 -21.27
CA GLU A 175 -8.36 12.99 -21.84
C GLU A 175 -9.68 13.71 -21.48
N GLY A 176 -9.57 14.96 -21.03
CA GLY A 176 -10.72 15.80 -20.64
C GLY A 176 -11.18 15.66 -19.20
N GLN A 177 -10.60 14.76 -18.39
CA GLN A 177 -10.86 14.73 -16.96
C GLN A 177 -9.90 15.66 -16.19
N THR A 178 -10.35 16.12 -15.03
CA THR A 178 -9.50 16.88 -14.12
C THR A 178 -8.77 15.91 -13.20
N TYR A 179 -7.45 15.88 -13.30
CA TYR A 179 -6.60 15.06 -12.43
C TYR A 179 -5.92 15.94 -11.40
N LEU A 180 -5.77 15.39 -10.22
CA LEU A 180 -4.82 15.87 -9.25
C LEU A 180 -3.45 15.28 -9.58
N VAL A 181 -2.42 16.08 -9.49
CA VAL A 181 -1.04 15.60 -9.61
C VAL A 181 -0.48 15.49 -8.20
N ALA A 182 -0.10 14.28 -7.80
CA ALA A 182 0.62 14.08 -6.57
C ALA A 182 2.09 14.45 -6.78
N VAL A 183 2.61 15.30 -5.88
CA VAL A 183 3.98 15.79 -5.89
C VAL A 183 4.65 15.30 -4.61
N TYR A 184 5.54 14.34 -4.73
CA TYR A 184 6.28 13.75 -3.62
C TYR A 184 7.67 14.39 -3.54
N MET A 185 8.00 14.91 -2.38
CA MET A 185 9.27 15.55 -2.08
C MET A 185 9.87 14.98 -0.79
N THR A 186 11.15 15.28 -0.55
CA THR A 186 11.78 14.91 0.72
C THR A 186 11.03 15.53 1.91
N LYS A 187 11.13 14.91 3.09
CA LYS A 187 10.57 15.46 4.34
C LYS A 187 11.00 16.91 4.57
N ASP A 188 12.29 17.20 4.35
CA ASP A 188 12.86 18.52 4.60
C ASP A 188 12.34 19.56 3.61
N ALA A 189 12.29 19.22 2.32
CA ALA A 189 11.72 20.09 1.28
C ALA A 189 10.25 20.42 1.55
N PHE A 190 9.45 19.41 1.93
CA PHE A 190 8.04 19.59 2.27
C PHE A 190 7.86 20.51 3.48
N VAL A 191 8.56 20.25 4.56
CA VAL A 191 8.46 21.08 5.79
C VAL A 191 8.90 22.51 5.52
N SER A 192 9.97 22.73 4.74
CA SER A 192 10.41 24.04 4.33
C SER A 192 9.35 24.77 3.50
N LEU A 193 8.78 24.10 2.51
CA LEU A 193 7.71 24.65 1.67
C LEU A 193 6.46 25.03 2.49
N MET A 194 6.05 24.19 3.43
CA MET A 194 4.92 24.47 4.31
C MET A 194 5.19 25.68 5.18
N ASN A 195 6.38 25.78 5.79
CA ASN A 195 6.77 26.92 6.63
C ASN A 195 6.81 28.23 5.83
N GLU A 196 7.36 28.23 4.62
CA GLU A 196 7.41 29.41 3.75
C GLU A 196 6.01 29.91 3.37
N ASN A 197 5.05 29.02 3.25
CA ASN A 197 3.65 29.32 2.96
C ASN A 197 2.80 29.57 4.23
N GLY A 198 3.39 29.51 5.43
CA GLY A 198 2.68 29.71 6.69
C GLY A 198 1.68 28.60 7.00
N VAL A 199 1.86 27.40 6.44
CA VAL A 199 1.02 26.23 6.66
C VAL A 199 1.59 25.42 7.82
N SER A 200 0.79 25.24 8.86
CA SER A 200 1.11 24.39 10.02
C SER A 200 0.13 23.24 10.20
N ASP A 201 -0.96 23.25 9.46
CA ASP A 201 -2.02 22.24 9.53
C ASP A 201 -1.82 21.18 8.42
N TYR A 202 -0.84 20.35 8.63
CA TYR A 202 -0.63 19.11 7.89
C TYR A 202 -0.42 17.99 8.88
N ALA A 203 -0.92 16.79 8.56
CA ALA A 203 -0.89 15.65 9.45
C ALA A 203 0.26 14.68 9.08
N PRO A 204 1.41 14.75 9.78
CA PRO A 204 2.45 13.76 9.58
C PRO A 204 2.03 12.43 10.18
N ALA A 205 2.37 11.37 9.50
CA ALA A 205 2.12 10.01 9.93
C ALA A 205 3.35 9.12 9.70
N CYS A 206 3.54 8.14 10.59
CA CYS A 206 4.44 7.03 10.36
C CYS A 206 3.64 5.80 9.96
N TYR A 207 4.11 5.13 8.93
CA TYR A 207 3.56 3.91 8.39
C TYR A 207 4.49 2.76 8.75
N VAL A 208 3.94 1.76 9.42
CA VAL A 208 4.72 0.67 9.98
C VAL A 208 4.33 -0.65 9.33
N GLN A 209 5.34 -1.34 8.81
CA GLN A 209 5.19 -2.70 8.31
C GLN A 209 5.76 -3.68 9.34
N PHE A 210 4.97 -4.65 9.72
CA PHE A 210 5.37 -5.75 10.59
C PHE A 210 5.66 -7.01 9.78
N GLN A 211 6.33 -7.99 10.38
CA GLN A 211 6.60 -9.28 9.76
C GLN A 211 5.32 -10.03 9.34
N SER A 212 4.18 -9.73 9.97
CA SER A 212 2.87 -10.26 9.61
C SER A 212 1.75 -9.43 10.23
N ALA A 213 0.55 -9.52 9.66
CA ALA A 213 -0.65 -8.88 10.21
C ALA A 213 -0.98 -9.34 11.65
N ALA A 214 -0.65 -10.59 12.02
CA ALA A 214 -0.81 -11.08 13.39
C ALA A 214 0.11 -10.33 14.38
N LYS A 215 1.38 -10.09 14.00
CA LYS A 215 2.31 -9.30 14.79
C LYS A 215 1.89 -7.84 14.91
N ALA A 216 1.32 -7.28 13.85
CA ALA A 216 0.74 -5.94 13.89
C ALA A 216 -0.42 -5.86 14.89
N ALA A 217 -1.31 -6.85 14.88
CA ALA A 217 -2.45 -6.89 15.81
C ALA A 217 -2.02 -6.97 17.29
N ASP A 218 -1.00 -7.76 17.60
CA ASP A 218 -0.41 -7.84 18.94
C ASP A 218 0.23 -6.50 19.35
N ALA A 219 0.97 -5.86 18.43
CA ALA A 219 1.67 -4.61 18.67
C ALA A 219 0.74 -3.40 18.86
N ILE A 220 -0.43 -3.37 18.21
CA ILE A 220 -1.40 -2.26 18.33
C ILE A 220 -1.77 -2.03 19.80
N ALA A 221 -2.09 -3.08 20.54
CA ALA A 221 -2.49 -2.97 21.93
C ALA A 221 -1.37 -2.43 22.84
N GLU A 222 -0.12 -2.81 22.56
CA GLU A 222 1.06 -2.29 23.27
C GLU A 222 1.31 -0.82 22.95
N ILE A 223 1.34 -0.46 21.65
CA ILE A 223 1.56 0.90 21.17
C ILE A 223 0.49 1.85 21.70
N GLN A 224 -0.79 1.46 21.67
CA GLN A 224 -1.87 2.25 22.23
C GLN A 224 -1.75 2.45 23.75
N THR A 225 -1.20 1.47 24.46
CA THR A 225 -1.02 1.58 25.92
C THR A 225 0.19 2.44 26.27
N GLN A 226 1.22 2.45 25.46
CA GLN A 226 2.49 3.13 25.72
C GLN A 226 2.44 4.62 25.33
N TYR A 227 1.70 4.97 24.27
CA TYR A 227 1.73 6.31 23.65
C TYR A 227 0.38 7.06 23.70
N ASN A 228 -0.61 6.58 24.47
CA ASN A 228 -1.85 7.31 24.79
C ASN A 228 -1.70 7.99 26.19
#